data_53a5f03974cb7987b8a2f99afdf82c72
#
_entry.id   53a5f03974cb7987b8a2f99afdf82c72
#
_cell.length_a   1.000
_cell.length_b   1.000
_cell.length_c   1.000
_cell.angle_alpha   90.00
_cell.angle_beta   90.00
_cell.angle_gamma   90.00
#
_symmetry.space_group_name_H-M   'P 1'
#
loop_
_entity.id
_entity.type
_entity.pdbx_description
1 polymer ?
#
loop_
_entity_poly.entity_id
_entity_poly.type
_entity_poly.pdbx_seq_one_letter_code
_entity_poly.pdbx_strand_id
1 'polypeptide(L)'
;MRPRVALALALPLLAACARQPEPPVVAANGDYRVQVWPLPAAAGAASPDLSLAPGGRLLLSWMSRQPGRRNALQFASWSRDGGWQSQPRTIAVGQSLVANWADVPHLRATPDGALWVQWLQADPGNPSGYHAVLARSRDGGMRWEQMTRINDDAGPGEHGFAALWPIGGDRLGVAWLDGRAQGMAGHDHAGVHAGAMQLRANAFDMDLGRGSDAVVDAATCDCCQTDVAVTDRGPLVVYRDRGEDEVRDIASVRFEGGRWTSPTTVHADGWQVSACPVNGPAVAARGNAAVVAWYSEAGGTPAVRLARSTDAGDRYAAPVVVDQGAAVTGQVSIGGVIRWCYKL
;
A
#
# COMPACT_ATOMS: atom_id res chain seq x y z
N MET A 1 -2.69 -52.33 -57.30
CA MET A 1 -3.01 -51.27 -56.32
C MET A 1 -2.24 -51.53 -55.03
N ARG A 2 -1.18 -50.77 -54.74
CA ARG A 2 -0.39 -50.91 -53.49
C ARG A 2 -0.76 -49.74 -52.57
N PRO A 3 -1.06 -49.96 -51.28
CA PRO A 3 -1.34 -48.87 -50.38
C PRO A 3 -0.06 -48.14 -49.96
N ARG A 4 -0.07 -46.83 -50.03
CA ARG A 4 0.98 -45.95 -49.47
C ARG A 4 0.72 -45.75 -48.00
N VAL A 5 1.61 -46.23 -47.15
CA VAL A 5 1.62 -45.93 -45.72
C VAL A 5 2.30 -44.58 -45.54
N ALA A 6 1.55 -43.59 -45.03
CA ALA A 6 2.10 -42.33 -44.62
C ALA A 6 2.59 -42.43 -43.17
N LEU A 7 3.91 -42.29 -43.00
CA LEU A 7 4.55 -42.25 -41.68
C LEU A 7 4.47 -40.83 -41.17
N ALA A 8 3.62 -40.56 -40.16
CA ALA A 8 3.55 -39.27 -39.46
C ALA A 8 4.66 -39.23 -38.42
N LEU A 9 5.70 -38.41 -38.67
CA LEU A 9 6.69 -38.04 -37.64
C LEU A 9 6.06 -37.08 -36.64
N ALA A 10 5.80 -37.55 -35.44
CA ALA A 10 5.49 -36.67 -34.29
C ALA A 10 6.82 -36.17 -33.71
N LEU A 11 7.12 -34.88 -33.91
CA LEU A 11 8.17 -34.20 -33.19
C LEU A 11 7.70 -33.93 -31.76
N PRO A 12 8.44 -34.32 -30.71
CA PRO A 12 8.14 -33.89 -29.37
C PRO A 12 8.58 -32.42 -29.21
N LEU A 13 7.60 -31.56 -28.97
CA LEU A 13 7.86 -30.20 -28.46
C LEU A 13 8.42 -30.31 -27.03
N LEU A 14 9.72 -30.35 -26.91
CA LEU A 14 10.41 -30.12 -25.66
C LEU A 14 10.23 -28.62 -25.30
N ALA A 15 9.22 -28.33 -24.50
CA ALA A 15 9.14 -27.06 -23.81
C ALA A 15 10.29 -27.01 -22.80
N ALA A 16 11.43 -26.49 -23.25
CA ALA A 16 12.51 -26.12 -22.35
C ALA A 16 11.99 -24.98 -21.48
N CYS A 17 11.71 -25.25 -20.21
CA CYS A 17 11.61 -24.21 -19.19
C CYS A 17 12.97 -23.52 -19.08
N ALA A 18 13.18 -22.51 -19.91
CA ALA A 18 14.36 -21.68 -19.82
C ALA A 18 14.29 -20.93 -18.48
N ARG A 19 15.14 -21.32 -17.55
CA ARG A 19 15.33 -20.58 -16.29
C ARG A 19 15.73 -19.16 -16.69
N GLN A 20 15.01 -18.17 -16.17
CA GLN A 20 15.40 -16.77 -16.39
C GLN A 20 16.83 -16.56 -15.86
N PRO A 21 17.70 -15.85 -16.59
CA PRO A 21 19.04 -15.58 -16.11
C PRO A 21 18.98 -14.81 -14.78
N GLU A 22 19.86 -15.16 -13.85
CA GLU A 22 19.95 -14.43 -12.59
C GLU A 22 20.28 -12.95 -12.87
N PRO A 23 19.60 -12.03 -12.16
CA PRO A 23 19.88 -10.61 -12.32
C PRO A 23 21.33 -10.29 -11.93
N PRO A 24 21.94 -9.29 -12.57
CA PRO A 24 23.32 -8.91 -12.27
C PRO A 24 23.46 -8.40 -10.84
N VAL A 25 24.54 -8.80 -10.16
CA VAL A 25 24.91 -8.26 -8.86
C VAL A 25 25.53 -6.89 -9.07
N VAL A 26 24.96 -5.86 -8.44
CA VAL A 26 25.46 -4.47 -8.52
C VAL A 26 26.26 -4.06 -7.30
N ALA A 27 26.03 -4.68 -6.14
CA ALA A 27 26.80 -4.50 -4.92
C ALA A 27 26.75 -5.76 -4.07
N ALA A 28 27.84 -6.05 -3.37
CA ALA A 28 27.89 -7.10 -2.35
C ALA A 28 28.90 -6.72 -1.28
N ASN A 29 28.57 -7.05 -0.01
CA ASN A 29 29.53 -7.13 1.08
C ASN A 29 29.34 -8.47 1.78
N GLY A 30 30.03 -8.76 2.85
CA GLY A 30 29.94 -10.04 3.54
C GLY A 30 28.52 -10.41 4.01
N ASP A 31 27.64 -9.43 4.19
CA ASP A 31 26.32 -9.59 4.81
C ASP A 31 25.16 -9.53 3.81
N TYR A 32 25.33 -8.87 2.66
CA TYR A 32 24.27 -8.72 1.68
C TYR A 32 24.78 -8.67 0.23
N ARG A 33 23.86 -8.97 -0.69
CA ARG A 33 24.05 -8.93 -2.12
C ARG A 33 22.89 -8.15 -2.75
N VAL A 34 23.20 -7.11 -3.51
CA VAL A 34 22.23 -6.31 -4.25
C VAL A 34 22.17 -6.78 -5.69
N GLN A 35 20.99 -7.04 -6.18
CA GLN A 35 20.72 -7.43 -7.56
C GLN A 35 19.69 -6.49 -8.18
N VAL A 36 19.92 -6.07 -9.42
CA VAL A 36 18.92 -5.34 -10.21
C VAL A 36 18.09 -6.34 -10.99
N TRP A 37 16.79 -6.33 -10.77
CA TRP A 37 15.87 -7.18 -11.50
C TRP A 37 15.19 -6.40 -12.63
N PRO A 38 15.12 -6.94 -13.85
CA PRO A 38 14.31 -6.35 -14.89
C PRO A 38 12.84 -6.41 -14.47
N LEU A 39 12.19 -5.25 -14.42
CA LEU A 39 10.78 -5.17 -14.04
C LEU A 39 9.89 -5.39 -15.26
N PRO A 40 8.70 -5.98 -15.10
CA PRO A 40 7.75 -6.18 -16.18
C PRO A 40 7.02 -4.91 -16.59
N ALA A 41 7.23 -3.81 -15.87
CA ALA A 41 6.61 -2.52 -16.14
C ALA A 41 7.33 -1.80 -17.30
N ALA A 42 6.56 -1.17 -18.18
CA ALA A 42 7.10 -0.35 -19.25
C ALA A 42 7.72 0.95 -18.73
N ALA A 43 8.58 1.58 -19.52
CA ALA A 43 9.12 2.89 -19.21
C ALA A 43 7.97 3.91 -18.98
N GLY A 44 8.11 4.78 -17.97
CA GLY A 44 7.08 5.74 -17.57
C GLY A 44 5.98 5.17 -16.67
N ALA A 45 6.12 3.93 -16.19
CA ALA A 45 5.30 3.42 -15.09
C ALA A 45 5.58 4.23 -13.81
N ALA A 46 4.53 4.42 -13.01
CA ALA A 46 4.56 5.22 -11.78
C ALA A 46 3.71 4.56 -10.68
N SER A 47 3.77 5.11 -9.48
CA SER A 47 2.97 4.67 -8.33
C SER A 47 3.07 3.16 -8.07
N PRO A 48 4.29 2.61 -7.87
CA PRO A 48 4.47 1.19 -7.63
C PRO A 48 4.04 0.80 -6.23
N ASP A 49 3.46 -0.39 -6.09
CA ASP A 49 3.22 -1.06 -4.81
C ASP A 49 3.69 -2.52 -4.91
N LEU A 50 4.44 -2.95 -3.90
CA LEU A 50 4.97 -4.30 -3.81
C LEU A 50 4.42 -5.00 -2.57
N SER A 51 3.77 -6.13 -2.76
CA SER A 51 3.22 -6.93 -1.66
C SER A 51 3.56 -8.40 -1.76
N LEU A 52 3.49 -9.08 -0.62
CA LEU A 52 3.70 -10.51 -0.52
C LEU A 52 2.35 -11.23 -0.46
N ALA A 53 2.13 -12.15 -1.41
CA ALA A 53 0.98 -13.03 -1.41
C ALA A 53 1.27 -14.35 -0.69
N PRO A 54 0.24 -15.10 -0.27
CA PRO A 54 0.40 -16.45 0.25
C PRO A 54 1.24 -17.32 -0.67
N GLY A 55 2.06 -18.20 -0.09
CA GLY A 55 3.00 -19.03 -0.83
C GLY A 55 4.28 -18.33 -1.30
N GLY A 56 4.55 -17.11 -0.84
CA GLY A 56 5.79 -16.40 -1.11
C GLY A 56 5.88 -15.75 -2.48
N ARG A 57 4.75 -15.58 -3.19
CA ARG A 57 4.70 -14.81 -4.43
C ARG A 57 4.77 -13.32 -4.13
N LEU A 58 5.56 -12.58 -4.91
CA LEU A 58 5.52 -11.14 -4.91
C LEU A 58 4.48 -10.65 -5.92
N LEU A 59 3.74 -9.62 -5.55
CA LEU A 59 2.82 -8.90 -6.41
C LEU A 59 3.34 -7.47 -6.56
N LEU A 60 3.62 -7.06 -7.78
CA LEU A 60 3.97 -5.68 -8.11
C LEU A 60 2.83 -5.08 -8.93
N SER A 61 2.25 -4.00 -8.44
CA SER A 61 1.29 -3.18 -9.19
C SER A 61 1.87 -1.81 -9.52
N TRP A 62 1.35 -1.17 -10.56
CA TRP A 62 1.79 0.15 -10.98
C TRP A 62 0.76 0.82 -11.87
N MET A 63 0.84 2.14 -11.96
CA MET A 63 0.09 2.94 -12.91
C MET A 63 0.89 3.16 -14.20
N SER A 64 0.23 3.13 -15.35
CA SER A 64 0.82 3.51 -16.63
C SER A 64 -0.10 4.46 -17.40
N ARG A 65 0.51 5.42 -18.12
CA ARG A 65 -0.25 6.33 -18.99
C ARG A 65 -0.61 5.63 -20.29
N GLN A 66 -1.84 5.84 -20.75
CA GLN A 66 -2.38 5.29 -21.99
C GLN A 66 -2.78 6.42 -22.94
N PRO A 67 -2.89 6.18 -24.25
CA PRO A 67 -3.41 7.16 -25.20
C PRO A 67 -4.78 7.69 -24.79
N GLY A 68 -5.08 8.96 -25.12
CA GLY A 68 -6.37 9.59 -24.83
C GLY A 68 -6.56 10.03 -23.38
N ARG A 69 -5.48 10.40 -22.69
CA ARG A 69 -5.49 10.85 -21.29
C ARG A 69 -6.04 9.81 -20.30
N ARG A 70 -5.88 8.54 -20.59
CA ARG A 70 -6.27 7.44 -19.72
C ARG A 70 -5.11 6.98 -18.89
N ASN A 71 -5.41 6.49 -17.69
CA ASN A 71 -4.49 5.71 -16.88
C ASN A 71 -4.89 4.24 -16.92
N ALA A 72 -3.91 3.36 -16.78
CA ALA A 72 -4.14 1.94 -16.58
C ALA A 72 -3.43 1.50 -15.30
N LEU A 73 -4.16 0.79 -14.45
CA LEU A 73 -3.62 0.06 -13.30
C LEU A 73 -3.30 -1.35 -13.76
N GLN A 74 -2.05 -1.75 -13.59
CA GLN A 74 -1.52 -3.03 -14.02
C GLN A 74 -0.79 -3.72 -12.89
N PHE A 75 -0.61 -5.03 -13.00
CA PHE A 75 0.22 -5.79 -12.07
C PHE A 75 0.91 -6.97 -12.76
N ALA A 76 1.95 -7.47 -12.11
CA ALA A 76 2.58 -8.76 -12.40
C ALA A 76 2.91 -9.48 -11.10
N SER A 77 3.01 -10.80 -11.16
CA SER A 77 3.47 -11.61 -10.03
C SER A 77 4.82 -12.25 -10.34
N TRP A 78 5.61 -12.40 -9.29
CA TRP A 78 6.88 -13.08 -9.32
C TRP A 78 6.86 -14.29 -8.39
N SER A 79 7.48 -15.38 -8.83
CA SER A 79 7.72 -16.55 -8.00
C SER A 79 9.18 -16.96 -8.06
N ARG A 80 9.65 -17.65 -7.01
CA ARG A 80 11.05 -18.09 -6.92
C ARG A 80 11.46 -18.97 -8.10
N ASP A 81 10.59 -19.87 -8.52
CA ASP A 81 10.89 -20.89 -9.54
C ASP A 81 10.61 -20.40 -10.96
N GLY A 82 9.67 -19.46 -11.13
CA GLY A 82 9.22 -18.99 -12.44
C GLY A 82 9.61 -17.55 -12.78
N GLY A 83 10.20 -16.80 -11.86
CA GLY A 83 10.49 -15.37 -12.06
C GLY A 83 9.21 -14.54 -12.23
N TRP A 84 9.29 -13.41 -12.95
CA TRP A 84 8.14 -12.59 -13.31
C TRP A 84 7.25 -13.30 -14.32
N GLN A 85 5.94 -13.15 -14.16
CA GLN A 85 4.99 -13.54 -15.22
C GLN A 85 5.34 -12.81 -16.52
N SER A 86 5.22 -13.51 -17.64
CA SER A 86 5.67 -13.02 -18.95
C SER A 86 4.93 -11.77 -19.45
N GLN A 87 3.69 -11.57 -19.01
CA GLN A 87 2.86 -10.43 -19.41
C GLN A 87 2.17 -9.83 -18.19
N PRO A 88 2.24 -8.49 -18.02
CA PRO A 88 1.44 -7.78 -17.03
C PRO A 88 -0.04 -7.95 -17.30
N ARG A 89 -0.83 -7.95 -16.24
CA ARG A 89 -2.30 -7.95 -16.32
C ARG A 89 -2.83 -6.57 -16.03
N THR A 90 -3.81 -6.15 -16.82
CA THR A 90 -4.53 -4.89 -16.59
C THR A 90 -5.70 -5.14 -15.64
N ILE A 91 -5.73 -4.35 -14.56
CA ILE A 91 -6.80 -4.37 -13.56
C ILE A 91 -7.93 -3.46 -14.01
N ALA A 92 -7.60 -2.21 -14.30
CA ALA A 92 -8.54 -1.17 -14.72
C ALA A 92 -7.86 -0.22 -15.69
N VAL A 93 -8.66 0.41 -16.54
CA VAL A 93 -8.22 1.46 -17.48
C VAL A 93 -9.32 2.49 -17.66
N GLY A 94 -8.97 3.78 -17.60
CA GLY A 94 -9.96 4.83 -17.78
C GLY A 94 -9.39 6.23 -17.57
N GLN A 95 -10.22 7.23 -17.88
CA GLN A 95 -9.89 8.64 -17.62
C GLN A 95 -10.13 9.03 -16.17
N SER A 96 -11.03 8.32 -15.49
CA SER A 96 -11.38 8.55 -14.09
C SER A 96 -10.44 7.86 -13.09
N LEU A 97 -9.47 7.04 -13.54
CA LEU A 97 -8.41 6.55 -12.66
C LEU A 97 -7.47 7.70 -12.32
N VAL A 98 -7.38 8.03 -11.04
CA VAL A 98 -6.48 9.09 -10.54
C VAL A 98 -5.09 8.49 -10.32
N ALA A 99 -4.09 9.01 -11.00
CA ALA A 99 -2.70 8.70 -10.73
C ALA A 99 -2.13 9.76 -9.79
N ASN A 100 -1.95 9.38 -8.53
CA ASN A 100 -1.35 10.21 -7.50
C ASN A 100 0.01 9.61 -7.11
N TRP A 101 1.03 10.42 -6.95
CA TRP A 101 2.37 9.98 -6.59
C TRP A 101 2.49 9.66 -5.10
N ALA A 102 1.63 10.24 -4.28
CA ALA A 102 1.61 10.10 -2.82
C ALA A 102 0.62 9.04 -2.35
N ASP A 103 -0.51 8.89 -3.03
CA ASP A 103 -1.57 7.93 -2.72
C ASP A 103 -1.62 6.88 -3.84
N VAL A 104 -0.83 5.85 -3.67
CA VAL A 104 -0.64 4.80 -4.68
C VAL A 104 -1.69 3.70 -4.55
N PRO A 105 -2.06 3.03 -5.65
CA PRO A 105 -2.91 1.85 -5.60
C PRO A 105 -2.25 0.70 -4.83
N HIS A 106 -3.04 -0.03 -4.05
CA HIS A 106 -2.56 -1.18 -3.29
C HIS A 106 -3.18 -2.49 -3.77
N LEU A 107 -2.33 -3.49 -4.00
CA LEU A 107 -2.72 -4.83 -4.37
C LEU A 107 -2.35 -5.81 -3.24
N ARG A 108 -3.33 -6.55 -2.73
CA ARG A 108 -3.15 -7.54 -1.65
C ARG A 108 -3.76 -8.87 -2.03
N ALA A 109 -3.28 -9.94 -1.43
CA ALA A 109 -3.87 -11.28 -1.56
C ALA A 109 -4.35 -11.78 -0.21
N THR A 110 -5.53 -12.38 -0.18
CA THR A 110 -6.05 -13.11 0.99
C THR A 110 -5.63 -14.58 0.96
N PRO A 111 -5.65 -15.29 2.11
CA PRO A 111 -5.24 -16.70 2.19
C PRO A 111 -6.01 -17.65 1.27
N ASP A 112 -7.26 -17.33 0.88
CA ASP A 112 -8.03 -18.06 -0.12
C ASP A 112 -7.49 -17.93 -1.56
N GLY A 113 -6.47 -17.09 -1.75
CA GLY A 113 -5.83 -16.83 -3.04
C GLY A 113 -6.49 -15.74 -3.87
N ALA A 114 -7.56 -15.11 -3.38
CA ALA A 114 -8.17 -13.98 -4.05
C ALA A 114 -7.23 -12.76 -4.01
N LEU A 115 -7.31 -11.94 -5.05
CA LEU A 115 -6.62 -10.66 -5.14
C LEU A 115 -7.61 -9.54 -4.86
N TRP A 116 -7.17 -8.56 -4.07
CA TRP A 116 -7.90 -7.36 -3.73
C TRP A 116 -7.08 -6.16 -4.16
N VAL A 117 -7.70 -5.20 -4.79
CA VAL A 117 -7.02 -4.00 -5.26
C VAL A 117 -7.80 -2.76 -4.89
N GLN A 118 -7.09 -1.77 -4.38
CA GLN A 118 -7.62 -0.43 -4.10
C GLN A 118 -6.96 0.57 -5.06
N TRP A 119 -7.71 1.55 -5.54
CA TRP A 119 -7.22 2.69 -6.30
C TRP A 119 -8.11 3.91 -6.11
N LEU A 120 -7.65 5.07 -6.58
CA LEU A 120 -8.41 6.31 -6.57
C LEU A 120 -9.23 6.47 -7.84
N GLN A 121 -10.51 6.76 -7.67
CA GLN A 121 -11.48 7.00 -8.72
C GLN A 121 -11.97 8.45 -8.61
N ALA A 122 -11.79 9.26 -9.66
CA ALA A 122 -12.29 10.63 -9.69
C ALA A 122 -13.80 10.66 -9.54
N ASP A 123 -14.30 11.63 -8.80
CA ASP A 123 -15.73 11.86 -8.65
C ASP A 123 -16.26 12.62 -9.87
N PRO A 124 -17.22 12.08 -10.64
CA PRO A 124 -17.81 12.77 -11.76
C PRO A 124 -18.52 14.08 -11.39
N GLY A 125 -19.00 14.19 -10.16
CA GLY A 125 -19.72 15.37 -9.63
C GLY A 125 -18.82 16.44 -9.03
N ASN A 126 -17.54 16.10 -8.75
CA ASN A 126 -16.57 17.00 -8.13
C ASN A 126 -15.20 16.86 -8.80
N PRO A 127 -14.78 17.80 -9.65
CA PRO A 127 -13.51 17.70 -10.38
C PRO A 127 -12.25 17.61 -9.47
N SER A 128 -12.35 18.04 -8.23
CA SER A 128 -11.26 17.97 -7.24
C SER A 128 -11.41 16.81 -6.27
N GLY A 129 -12.55 16.10 -6.30
CA GLY A 129 -12.84 14.98 -5.41
C GLY A 129 -12.46 13.64 -6.02
N TYR A 130 -12.11 12.71 -5.14
CA TYR A 130 -11.90 11.32 -5.52
C TYR A 130 -12.32 10.38 -4.37
N HIS A 131 -12.64 9.16 -4.73
CA HIS A 131 -12.95 8.11 -3.79
C HIS A 131 -11.95 6.97 -3.93
N ALA A 132 -11.55 6.41 -2.83
CA ALA A 132 -10.89 5.12 -2.84
C ALA A 132 -11.94 4.04 -3.13
N VAL A 133 -11.65 3.22 -4.12
CA VAL A 133 -12.50 2.10 -4.54
C VAL A 133 -11.75 0.78 -4.41
N LEU A 134 -12.52 -0.29 -4.21
CA LEU A 134 -12.02 -1.63 -4.00
C LEU A 134 -12.63 -2.57 -5.04
N ALA A 135 -11.83 -3.48 -5.58
CA ALA A 135 -12.28 -4.60 -6.40
C ALA A 135 -11.59 -5.89 -5.98
N ARG A 136 -12.22 -7.01 -6.27
CA ARG A 136 -11.73 -8.35 -5.97
C ARG A 136 -11.65 -9.22 -7.22
N SER A 137 -10.68 -10.12 -7.27
CA SER A 137 -10.55 -11.16 -8.28
C SER A 137 -10.33 -12.52 -7.63
N ARG A 138 -11.09 -13.53 -8.07
CA ARG A 138 -11.00 -14.92 -7.57
C ARG A 138 -10.23 -15.83 -8.51
N ASP A 139 -9.78 -15.33 -9.66
CA ASP A 139 -9.14 -16.10 -10.72
C ASP A 139 -7.72 -15.60 -11.04
N GLY A 140 -7.06 -15.03 -10.04
CA GLY A 140 -5.68 -14.55 -10.16
C GLY A 140 -5.55 -13.28 -10.99
N GLY A 141 -6.59 -12.46 -11.06
CA GLY A 141 -6.59 -11.17 -11.77
C GLY A 141 -6.96 -11.29 -13.26
N MET A 142 -7.59 -12.38 -13.68
CA MET A 142 -8.13 -12.51 -15.05
C MET A 142 -9.44 -11.74 -15.20
N ARG A 143 -10.25 -11.74 -14.15
CA ARG A 143 -11.50 -10.98 -14.05
C ARG A 143 -11.58 -10.29 -12.70
N TRP A 144 -12.08 -9.07 -12.72
CA TRP A 144 -12.30 -8.27 -11.52
C TRP A 144 -13.81 -8.07 -11.34
N GLU A 145 -14.25 -8.24 -10.11
CA GLU A 145 -15.65 -7.98 -9.71
C GLU A 145 -15.95 -6.48 -9.80
N GLN A 146 -17.23 -6.12 -9.79
CA GLN A 146 -17.61 -4.71 -9.83
C GLN A 146 -16.99 -3.98 -8.63
N MET A 147 -16.37 -2.83 -8.89
CA MET A 147 -15.77 -2.00 -7.84
C MET A 147 -16.82 -1.46 -6.88
N THR A 148 -16.45 -1.33 -5.59
CA THR A 148 -17.23 -0.64 -4.56
C THR A 148 -16.40 0.46 -3.91
N ARG A 149 -17.06 1.50 -3.38
CA ARG A 149 -16.37 2.53 -2.58
C ARG A 149 -15.98 1.97 -1.22
N ILE A 150 -14.86 2.39 -0.69
CA ILE A 150 -14.47 2.01 0.67
C ILE A 150 -15.22 2.83 1.74
N ASN A 151 -15.56 4.08 1.45
CA ASN A 151 -16.35 4.97 2.30
C ASN A 151 -17.86 4.77 2.11
N ASP A 152 -18.65 5.09 3.13
CA ASP A 152 -20.12 4.94 3.15
C ASP A 152 -20.89 6.24 2.86
N ASP A 153 -20.20 7.38 2.87
CA ASP A 153 -20.83 8.66 2.58
C ASP A 153 -20.92 8.93 1.08
N ALA A 154 -21.87 9.77 0.72
CA ALA A 154 -22.07 10.27 -0.63
C ALA A 154 -21.62 11.73 -0.79
N GLY A 155 -21.05 12.32 0.28
CA GLY A 155 -20.62 13.70 0.30
C GLY A 155 -19.39 13.95 -0.59
N PRO A 156 -19.17 15.21 -0.98
CA PRO A 156 -17.93 15.60 -1.62
C PRO A 156 -16.80 15.54 -0.60
N GLY A 157 -15.71 14.88 -0.94
CA GLY A 157 -14.55 14.74 -0.07
C GLY A 157 -13.45 13.96 -0.76
N GLU A 158 -12.29 13.97 -0.16
CA GLU A 158 -11.20 13.11 -0.55
C GLU A 158 -11.18 11.88 0.37
N HIS A 159 -11.11 10.71 -0.23
CA HIS A 159 -11.05 9.44 0.48
C HIS A 159 -9.92 8.63 -0.13
N GLY A 160 -8.82 8.49 0.61
CA GLY A 160 -7.62 7.85 0.08
C GLY A 160 -6.62 7.41 1.14
N PHE A 161 -5.36 7.26 0.74
CA PHE A 161 -4.27 6.84 1.61
C PHE A 161 -4.60 5.55 2.38
N ALA A 162 -5.15 4.57 1.66
CA ALA A 162 -5.70 3.37 2.27
C ALA A 162 -4.62 2.34 2.62
N ALA A 163 -4.73 1.72 3.80
CA ALA A 163 -3.98 0.54 4.19
C ALA A 163 -4.89 -0.69 4.20
N LEU A 164 -4.39 -1.82 3.71
CA LEU A 164 -5.17 -3.03 3.44
C LEU A 164 -4.56 -4.24 4.13
N TRP A 165 -5.37 -5.04 4.82
CA TRP A 165 -4.89 -6.27 5.46
C TRP A 165 -5.90 -7.41 5.34
N PRO A 166 -5.45 -8.67 5.22
CA PRO A 166 -6.35 -9.81 5.24
C PRO A 166 -6.97 -10.03 6.63
N ILE A 167 -8.25 -10.40 6.66
CA ILE A 167 -8.98 -10.80 7.85
C ILE A 167 -9.43 -12.26 7.67
N GLY A 168 -8.88 -13.16 8.47
CA GLY A 168 -9.15 -14.59 8.29
C GLY A 168 -8.73 -15.09 6.92
N GLY A 169 -9.57 -15.90 6.26
CA GLY A 169 -9.26 -16.53 4.99
C GLY A 169 -9.60 -15.71 3.75
N ASP A 170 -10.66 -14.93 3.79
CA ASP A 170 -11.39 -14.45 2.60
C ASP A 170 -11.91 -13.01 2.70
N ARG A 171 -11.69 -12.34 3.82
CA ARG A 171 -12.12 -10.94 4.06
C ARG A 171 -10.94 -9.99 4.06
N LEU A 172 -11.22 -8.72 3.82
CA LEU A 172 -10.25 -7.64 3.81
C LEU A 172 -10.61 -6.54 4.80
N GLY A 173 -9.68 -6.13 5.63
CA GLY A 173 -9.75 -4.90 6.40
C GLY A 173 -9.15 -3.74 5.62
N VAL A 174 -9.71 -2.56 5.79
CA VAL A 174 -9.25 -1.32 5.16
C VAL A 174 -9.28 -0.21 6.19
N ALA A 175 -8.20 0.54 6.31
CA ALA A 175 -8.16 1.84 6.98
C ALA A 175 -7.83 2.90 5.94
N TRP A 176 -8.42 4.09 6.04
CA TRP A 176 -8.21 5.16 5.06
C TRP A 176 -8.32 6.54 5.71
N LEU A 177 -7.76 7.54 5.06
CA LEU A 177 -8.00 8.93 5.39
C LEU A 177 -9.29 9.41 4.73
N ASP A 178 -10.14 10.05 5.51
CA ASP A 178 -11.52 10.39 5.17
C ASP A 178 -11.79 11.88 5.38
N GLY A 179 -12.06 12.58 4.31
CA GLY A 179 -12.25 14.03 4.30
C GLY A 179 -13.67 14.49 4.54
N ARG A 180 -14.65 13.61 4.86
CA ARG A 180 -16.06 14.00 5.04
C ARG A 180 -16.28 15.09 6.11
N ALA A 181 -15.40 15.17 7.10
CA ALA A 181 -15.48 16.17 8.17
C ALA A 181 -14.91 17.54 7.75
N GLN A 182 -14.17 17.62 6.65
CA GLN A 182 -13.55 18.87 6.19
C GLN A 182 -14.55 19.84 5.55
N GLY A 183 -15.76 19.37 5.22
CA GLY A 183 -16.79 20.18 4.59
C GLY A 183 -16.49 20.53 3.13
N MET A 184 -17.39 21.32 2.52
CA MET A 184 -17.27 21.77 1.12
C MET A 184 -16.27 22.93 0.92
N ALA A 185 -15.55 23.35 1.96
CA ALA A 185 -14.52 24.37 1.85
C ALA A 185 -13.31 23.74 1.16
N GLY A 186 -13.10 24.11 -0.10
CA GLY A 186 -11.97 23.68 -0.90
C GLY A 186 -10.65 23.92 -0.17
N HIS A 187 -9.61 23.24 -0.62
CA HIS A 187 -8.22 23.36 -0.16
C HIS A 187 -7.73 24.82 -0.23
N ASP A 188 -8.19 25.63 0.71
CA ASP A 188 -7.60 26.94 0.91
C ASP A 188 -6.39 26.74 1.82
N HIS A 189 -5.21 26.74 1.22
CA HIS A 189 -3.92 26.61 1.91
C HIS A 189 -3.63 27.73 2.91
N ALA A 190 -4.57 28.63 3.11
CA ALA A 190 -4.48 29.76 4.01
C ALA A 190 -5.50 29.66 5.16
N GLY A 191 -5.29 28.68 6.05
CA GLY A 191 -5.73 28.78 7.44
C GLY A 191 -7.24 28.85 7.70
N VAL A 192 -7.72 27.93 8.41
CA VAL A 192 -8.95 27.62 9.14
C VAL A 192 -9.65 26.40 8.50
N HIS A 193 -9.16 25.25 8.85
CA HIS A 193 -9.78 23.97 8.50
C HIS A 193 -11.13 23.84 9.23
N ALA A 194 -12.22 23.90 8.50
CA ALA A 194 -13.53 23.54 9.01
C ALA A 194 -13.66 22.00 9.12
N GLY A 195 -12.89 21.40 10.03
CA GLY A 195 -12.79 19.98 10.26
C GLY A 195 -11.44 19.38 9.87
N ALA A 196 -11.08 18.26 10.47
CA ALA A 196 -9.86 17.52 10.19
C ALA A 196 -10.14 16.31 9.32
N MET A 197 -9.13 15.83 8.57
CA MET A 197 -9.13 14.49 7.99
C MET A 197 -9.21 13.46 9.11
N GLN A 198 -10.02 12.43 8.94
CA GLN A 198 -10.19 11.35 9.92
C GLN A 198 -9.50 10.08 9.44
N LEU A 199 -8.96 9.30 10.36
CA LEU A 199 -8.66 7.91 10.10
C LEU A 199 -9.92 7.09 10.36
N ARG A 200 -10.40 6.41 9.33
CA ARG A 200 -11.54 5.49 9.42
C ARG A 200 -11.14 4.09 9.02
N ALA A 201 -11.93 3.11 9.44
CA ALA A 201 -11.68 1.72 9.10
C ALA A 201 -12.98 0.94 8.91
N ASN A 202 -12.89 -0.09 8.08
CA ASN A 202 -13.99 -1.01 7.77
C ASN A 202 -13.45 -2.39 7.39
N ALA A 203 -14.35 -3.35 7.21
CA ALA A 203 -14.05 -4.67 6.68
C ALA A 203 -15.01 -5.01 5.54
N PHE A 204 -14.48 -5.72 4.55
CA PHE A 204 -15.23 -6.22 3.40
C PHE A 204 -15.23 -7.74 3.40
N ASP A 205 -16.38 -8.31 3.10
CA ASP A 205 -16.52 -9.74 2.91
C ASP A 205 -16.16 -10.18 1.48
N MET A 206 -16.27 -11.47 1.23
CA MET A 206 -15.91 -12.09 -0.05
C MET A 206 -16.75 -11.61 -1.26
N ASP A 207 -17.89 -10.98 -1.03
CA ASP A 207 -18.79 -10.47 -2.06
C ASP A 207 -18.78 -8.93 -2.13
N LEU A 208 -17.73 -8.30 -1.56
CA LEU A 208 -17.57 -6.85 -1.44
C LEU A 208 -18.66 -6.19 -0.56
N GLY A 209 -19.37 -7.00 0.23
CA GLY A 209 -20.26 -6.50 1.27
C GLY A 209 -19.47 -5.75 2.34
N ARG A 210 -19.89 -4.53 2.62
CA ARG A 210 -19.20 -3.62 3.54
C ARG A 210 -19.80 -3.66 4.94
N GLY A 211 -18.94 -3.71 5.96
CA GLY A 211 -19.33 -3.48 7.36
C GLY A 211 -19.63 -2.00 7.64
N SER A 212 -19.77 -1.66 8.91
CA SER A 212 -19.96 -0.28 9.34
C SER A 212 -18.63 0.44 9.48
N ASP A 213 -18.55 1.68 8.99
CA ASP A 213 -17.36 2.52 9.12
C ASP A 213 -17.15 2.92 10.58
N ALA A 214 -15.95 2.69 11.08
CA ALA A 214 -15.52 3.13 12.40
C ALA A 214 -14.63 4.36 12.27
N VAL A 215 -14.88 5.39 13.09
CA VAL A 215 -13.91 6.47 13.32
C VAL A 215 -12.83 5.91 14.23
N VAL A 216 -11.60 5.85 13.77
CA VAL A 216 -10.43 5.34 14.50
C VAL A 216 -9.68 6.49 15.14
N ASP A 217 -9.53 7.60 14.40
CA ASP A 217 -9.03 8.87 14.88
C ASP A 217 -9.78 10.02 14.21
N ALA A 218 -10.10 11.05 14.96
CA ALA A 218 -10.91 12.18 14.51
C ALA A 218 -10.09 13.30 13.84
N ALA A 219 -8.76 13.30 14.00
CA ALA A 219 -7.89 14.34 13.46
C ALA A 219 -6.54 13.77 13.06
N THR A 220 -6.27 13.72 11.77
CA THR A 220 -5.03 13.17 11.21
C THR A 220 -4.42 14.10 10.16
N CYS A 221 -3.19 13.83 9.76
CA CYS A 221 -2.56 14.49 8.61
C CYS A 221 -3.38 14.23 7.34
N ASP A 222 -3.63 15.27 6.57
CA ASP A 222 -4.56 15.23 5.43
C ASP A 222 -4.01 14.49 4.21
N CYS A 223 -2.69 14.28 4.13
CA CYS A 223 -2.02 13.85 2.89
C CYS A 223 -0.87 12.87 3.12
N CYS A 224 -0.86 12.20 4.26
CA CYS A 224 0.22 11.30 4.62
C CYS A 224 -0.24 9.84 4.49
N GLN A 225 0.60 9.01 3.88
CA GLN A 225 0.34 7.58 3.73
C GLN A 225 0.03 6.94 5.09
N THR A 226 -0.86 5.95 5.07
CA THR A 226 -1.07 5.03 6.17
C THR A 226 -0.47 3.67 5.83
N ASP A 227 -0.10 2.89 6.83
CA ASP A 227 0.37 1.53 6.62
C ASP A 227 -0.14 0.59 7.71
N VAL A 228 -0.11 -0.71 7.46
CA VAL A 228 -0.64 -1.73 8.38
C VAL A 228 0.19 -3.00 8.37
N ALA A 229 0.44 -3.53 9.57
CA ALA A 229 0.98 -4.87 9.74
C ALA A 229 0.10 -5.70 10.69
N VAL A 230 -0.04 -6.99 10.39
CA VAL A 230 -0.82 -7.88 11.25
C VAL A 230 0.08 -8.47 12.33
N THR A 231 -0.27 -8.22 13.59
CA THR A 231 0.37 -8.82 14.77
C THR A 231 -0.46 -10.00 15.30
N ASP A 232 0.06 -10.76 16.24
CA ASP A 232 -0.71 -11.83 16.91
C ASP A 232 -1.94 -11.29 17.67
N ARG A 233 -1.95 -10.00 18.01
CA ARG A 233 -3.05 -9.33 18.71
C ARG A 233 -4.01 -8.60 17.76
N GLY A 234 -3.71 -8.56 16.46
CA GLY A 234 -4.55 -7.93 15.44
C GLY A 234 -3.79 -6.94 14.55
N PRO A 235 -4.47 -6.33 13.57
CA PRO A 235 -3.86 -5.34 12.70
C PRO A 235 -3.44 -4.09 13.48
N LEU A 236 -2.19 -3.70 13.30
CA LEU A 236 -1.59 -2.48 13.79
C LEU A 236 -1.47 -1.49 12.65
N VAL A 237 -2.30 -0.47 12.65
CA VAL A 237 -2.29 0.63 11.67
C VAL A 237 -1.41 1.74 12.20
N VAL A 238 -0.55 2.29 11.34
CA VAL A 238 0.30 3.45 11.62
C VAL A 238 -0.06 4.59 10.67
N TYR A 239 -0.04 5.80 11.18
CA TYR A 239 -0.41 7.00 10.44
C TYR A 239 0.26 8.23 11.04
N ARG A 240 0.23 9.34 10.31
CA ARG A 240 0.67 10.61 10.85
C ARG A 240 -0.54 11.30 11.49
N ASP A 241 -0.41 11.55 12.76
CA ASP A 241 -1.38 12.27 13.57
C ASP A 241 -1.39 13.78 13.26
N ARG A 242 -2.41 14.48 13.72
CA ARG A 242 -2.51 15.92 13.71
C ARG A 242 -3.01 16.40 15.07
N GLY A 243 -2.04 16.62 15.94
CA GLY A 243 -2.28 17.14 17.29
C GLY A 243 -2.55 18.64 17.32
N GLU A 244 -2.75 19.17 18.52
CA GLU A 244 -2.81 20.60 18.77
C GLU A 244 -1.53 21.28 18.27
N ASP A 245 -1.64 22.56 17.92
CA ASP A 245 -0.52 23.35 17.37
C ASP A 245 0.17 22.77 16.14
N GLU A 246 -0.57 21.94 15.34
CA GLU A 246 -0.07 21.31 14.13
C GLU A 246 1.14 20.40 14.37
N VAL A 247 1.23 19.79 15.53
CA VAL A 247 2.22 18.74 15.79
C VAL A 247 1.81 17.47 15.02
N ARG A 248 2.70 16.98 14.15
CA ARG A 248 2.45 15.90 13.20
C ARG A 248 3.33 14.67 13.50
N ASP A 249 3.25 14.15 14.70
CA ASP A 249 3.99 12.95 15.12
C ASP A 249 3.33 11.67 14.60
N ILE A 250 4.05 10.55 14.62
CA ILE A 250 3.51 9.27 14.18
C ILE A 250 2.77 8.60 15.34
N ALA A 251 1.54 8.17 15.05
CA ALA A 251 0.71 7.38 15.93
C ALA A 251 0.43 5.98 15.38
N SER A 252 0.05 5.08 16.26
CA SER A 252 -0.42 3.73 15.93
C SER A 252 -1.68 3.39 16.69
N VAL A 253 -2.54 2.58 16.06
CA VAL A 253 -3.74 2.02 16.65
C VAL A 253 -3.84 0.55 16.28
N ARG A 254 -4.43 -0.27 17.14
CA ARG A 254 -4.62 -1.71 16.89
C ARG A 254 -6.10 -2.08 17.03
N PHE A 255 -6.58 -2.94 16.13
CA PHE A 255 -7.90 -3.54 16.29
C PHE A 255 -7.77 -4.87 17.03
N GLU A 256 -8.24 -4.91 18.27
CA GLU A 256 -8.12 -6.04 19.17
C GLU A 256 -9.43 -6.25 19.95
N GLY A 257 -9.87 -7.49 20.09
CA GLY A 257 -11.06 -7.80 20.85
C GLY A 257 -12.34 -7.11 20.34
N GLY A 258 -12.43 -6.86 19.03
CA GLY A 258 -13.59 -6.24 18.39
C GLY A 258 -13.65 -4.70 18.48
N ARG A 259 -12.58 -4.05 18.91
CA ARG A 259 -12.51 -2.58 19.04
C ARG A 259 -11.12 -2.04 18.68
N TRP A 260 -11.06 -0.78 18.30
CA TRP A 260 -9.83 -0.04 18.15
C TRP A 260 -9.30 0.42 19.50
N THR A 261 -7.99 0.33 19.69
CA THR A 261 -7.31 0.94 20.85
C THR A 261 -7.28 2.45 20.70
N SER A 262 -7.05 3.16 21.79
CA SER A 262 -6.66 4.57 21.70
C SER A 262 -5.34 4.71 20.94
N PRO A 263 -5.10 5.86 20.26
CA PRO A 263 -3.82 6.14 19.62
C PRO A 263 -2.65 6.08 20.60
N THR A 264 -1.55 5.47 20.15
CA THR A 264 -0.27 5.43 20.85
C THR A 264 0.76 6.17 20.01
N THR A 265 1.34 7.24 20.53
CA THR A 265 2.44 7.94 19.85
C THR A 265 3.66 7.04 19.77
N VAL A 266 4.18 6.82 18.55
CA VAL A 266 5.38 5.99 18.33
C VAL A 266 6.61 6.65 18.93
N HIS A 267 6.74 7.97 18.71
CA HIS A 267 7.75 8.82 19.31
C HIS A 267 7.29 10.28 19.22
N ALA A 268 7.45 11.02 20.31
CA ALA A 268 7.15 12.43 20.35
C ALA A 268 8.34 13.22 19.77
N ASP A 269 8.37 13.33 18.43
CA ASP A 269 9.35 14.17 17.73
C ASP A 269 9.09 15.66 17.97
N GLY A 270 7.82 16.02 18.21
CA GLY A 270 7.35 17.39 18.29
C GLY A 270 7.46 18.11 16.94
N TRP A 271 7.25 17.37 15.84
CA TRP A 271 7.36 17.97 14.51
C TRP A 271 6.15 18.84 14.20
N GLN A 272 6.31 20.13 14.42
CA GLN A 272 5.30 21.14 14.11
C GLN A 272 5.39 21.57 12.65
N VAL A 273 4.34 21.33 11.87
CA VAL A 273 4.29 21.70 10.47
C VAL A 273 2.85 22.02 10.05
N SER A 274 2.63 23.30 9.68
CA SER A 274 1.33 23.80 9.20
C SER A 274 1.13 23.55 7.68
N ALA A 275 1.79 22.56 7.14
CA ALA A 275 1.77 22.20 5.73
C ALA A 275 1.53 20.70 5.56
N CYS A 276 1.40 20.27 4.33
CA CYS A 276 1.23 18.86 3.96
C CYS A 276 2.60 18.21 3.73
N PRO A 277 3.15 17.47 4.70
CA PRO A 277 4.49 16.89 4.54
C PRO A 277 4.56 15.73 3.55
N VAL A 278 3.42 15.10 3.24
CA VAL A 278 3.27 13.97 2.30
C VAL A 278 4.23 12.81 2.62
N ASN A 279 4.50 12.61 3.89
CA ASN A 279 5.44 11.61 4.40
C ASN A 279 4.77 10.81 5.52
N GLY A 280 4.14 9.70 5.17
CA GLY A 280 3.56 8.77 6.13
C GLY A 280 4.59 7.79 6.70
N PRO A 281 4.24 7.03 7.73
CA PRO A 281 5.04 5.95 8.28
C PRO A 281 4.93 4.68 7.46
N ALA A 282 5.85 3.73 7.74
CA ALA A 282 5.74 2.34 7.32
C ALA A 282 5.88 1.41 8.53
N VAL A 283 5.20 0.26 8.49
CA VAL A 283 5.23 -0.73 9.57
C VAL A 283 5.45 -2.15 9.05
N ALA A 284 6.23 -2.92 9.78
CA ALA A 284 6.31 -4.37 9.62
C ALA A 284 6.19 -5.05 10.97
N ALA A 285 5.58 -6.25 11.00
CA ALA A 285 5.41 -7.01 12.22
C ALA A 285 5.67 -8.51 12.01
N ARG A 286 6.09 -9.16 13.10
CA ARG A 286 6.18 -10.61 13.22
C ARG A 286 5.83 -11.03 14.63
N GLY A 287 4.74 -11.78 14.78
CA GLY A 287 4.18 -12.04 16.09
C GLY A 287 3.75 -10.73 16.74
N ASN A 288 4.20 -10.47 17.96
CA ASN A 288 3.97 -9.20 18.65
C ASN A 288 5.12 -8.18 18.50
N ALA A 289 6.19 -8.56 17.82
CA ALA A 289 7.25 -7.62 17.50
C ALA A 289 6.87 -6.79 16.27
N ALA A 290 6.96 -5.47 16.39
CA ALA A 290 6.70 -4.52 15.31
C ALA A 290 7.86 -3.52 15.17
N VAL A 291 8.05 -3.03 13.96
CA VAL A 291 9.01 -1.98 13.62
C VAL A 291 8.26 -0.92 12.83
N VAL A 292 8.40 0.33 13.26
CA VAL A 292 7.82 1.49 12.57
C VAL A 292 8.94 2.39 12.12
N ALA A 293 8.94 2.80 10.85
CA ALA A 293 9.86 3.80 10.31
C ALA A 293 9.08 5.01 9.83
N TRP A 294 9.69 6.19 9.95
CA TRP A 294 9.09 7.44 9.51
C TRP A 294 10.13 8.51 9.20
N TYR A 295 9.71 9.47 8.42
CA TYR A 295 10.44 10.70 8.15
C TYR A 295 10.01 11.79 9.11
N SER A 296 10.94 12.63 9.56
CA SER A 296 10.68 13.80 10.41
C SER A 296 11.73 14.87 10.15
N GLU A 297 11.31 16.13 10.16
CA GLU A 297 12.20 17.31 10.15
C GLU A 297 12.20 18.03 11.49
N ALA A 298 11.75 17.38 12.56
CA ALA A 298 11.79 17.93 13.88
C ALA A 298 13.24 18.36 14.23
N GLY A 299 13.39 19.61 14.72
CA GLY A 299 14.72 20.19 14.94
C GLY A 299 15.41 20.73 13.68
N GLY A 300 14.71 20.81 12.53
CA GLY A 300 15.19 21.47 11.31
C GLY A 300 16.15 20.64 10.45
N THR A 301 16.34 19.35 10.76
CA THR A 301 17.18 18.46 9.96
C THR A 301 16.37 17.25 9.53
N PRO A 302 16.19 17.02 8.21
CA PRO A 302 15.52 15.84 7.68
C PRO A 302 16.15 14.54 8.19
N ALA A 303 15.33 13.61 8.68
CA ALA A 303 15.80 12.33 9.17
C ALA A 303 14.76 11.23 8.93
N VAL A 304 15.24 10.01 8.64
CA VAL A 304 14.47 8.78 8.75
C VAL A 304 14.79 8.12 10.08
N ARG A 305 13.75 7.83 10.84
CA ARG A 305 13.82 7.20 12.16
C ARG A 305 13.12 5.86 12.14
N LEU A 306 13.48 5.00 13.09
CA LEU A 306 12.93 3.68 13.27
C LEU A 306 12.77 3.38 14.75
N ALA A 307 11.57 2.98 15.18
CA ALA A 307 11.30 2.48 16.52
C ALA A 307 10.81 1.04 16.52
N ARG A 308 11.05 0.34 17.62
CA ARG A 308 10.65 -1.07 17.80
C ARG A 308 9.66 -1.19 18.94
N SER A 309 8.68 -2.06 18.73
CA SER A 309 7.78 -2.56 19.77
C SER A 309 7.93 -4.06 19.90
N THR A 310 7.76 -4.59 21.11
CA THR A 310 7.73 -6.04 21.41
C THR A 310 6.35 -6.51 21.89
N ASP A 311 5.39 -5.60 21.98
CA ASP A 311 4.06 -5.79 22.57
C ASP A 311 2.93 -5.35 21.64
N ALA A 312 3.15 -5.52 20.31
CA ALA A 312 2.19 -5.21 19.26
C ALA A 312 1.77 -3.73 19.22
N GLY A 313 2.70 -2.81 19.51
CA GLY A 313 2.49 -1.37 19.43
C GLY A 313 1.93 -0.73 20.70
N ASP A 314 1.84 -1.44 21.83
CA ASP A 314 1.45 -0.81 23.10
C ASP A 314 2.53 0.18 23.60
N ARG A 315 3.80 -0.14 23.33
CA ARG A 315 4.96 0.71 23.65
C ARG A 315 6.03 0.60 22.58
N TYR A 316 6.79 1.67 22.46
CA TYR A 316 7.92 1.73 21.54
C TYR A 316 9.22 2.05 22.28
N ALA A 317 10.30 1.41 21.88
CA ALA A 317 11.64 1.76 22.34
C ALA A 317 12.07 3.10 21.74
N ALA A 318 13.09 3.71 22.35
CA ALA A 318 13.70 4.92 21.79
C ALA A 318 14.11 4.67 20.32
N PRO A 319 13.82 5.63 19.41
CA PRO A 319 14.11 5.45 18.00
C PRO A 319 15.61 5.50 17.70
N VAL A 320 15.99 4.80 16.65
CA VAL A 320 17.30 4.96 16.01
C VAL A 320 17.16 5.82 14.76
N VAL A 321 18.15 6.66 14.49
CA VAL A 321 18.26 7.39 13.23
C VAL A 321 18.83 6.44 12.20
N VAL A 322 18.10 6.20 11.12
CA VAL A 322 18.51 5.34 10.01
C VAL A 322 19.31 6.14 8.99
N ASP A 323 18.83 7.36 8.70
CA ASP A 323 19.49 8.30 7.80
C ASP A 323 19.15 9.73 8.21
N GLN A 324 20.07 10.69 7.97
CA GLN A 324 19.89 12.08 8.34
C GLN A 324 20.70 13.00 7.41
N GLY A 325 20.11 14.12 7.06
CA GLY A 325 20.77 15.18 6.30
C GLY A 325 19.89 15.77 5.21
N ALA A 326 20.37 16.82 4.55
CA ALA A 326 19.63 17.58 3.55
C ALA A 326 19.23 16.78 2.30
N ALA A 327 19.85 15.62 2.05
CA ALA A 327 19.52 14.74 0.93
C ALA A 327 18.39 13.72 1.27
N VAL A 328 17.94 13.67 2.51
CA VAL A 328 16.85 12.79 2.94
C VAL A 328 15.53 13.43 2.58
N THR A 329 14.75 12.78 1.71
CA THR A 329 13.50 13.34 1.16
C THR A 329 12.23 12.66 1.64
N GLY A 330 12.33 11.57 2.39
CA GLY A 330 11.20 10.86 2.97
C GLY A 330 10.61 9.78 2.08
N GLN A 331 9.36 9.42 2.33
CA GLN A 331 8.63 8.26 1.79
C GLN A 331 9.33 6.95 2.14
N VAL A 332 9.13 6.52 3.38
CA VAL A 332 9.71 5.29 3.90
C VAL A 332 8.88 4.07 3.50
N SER A 333 9.55 2.93 3.32
CA SER A 333 8.91 1.64 3.15
C SER A 333 9.69 0.58 3.93
N ILE A 334 8.97 -0.35 4.56
CA ILE A 334 9.57 -1.49 5.24
C ILE A 334 9.08 -2.76 4.56
N GLY A 335 10.00 -3.51 3.96
CA GLY A 335 9.74 -4.87 3.54
C GLY A 335 9.72 -5.79 4.77
N GLY A 336 8.53 -6.08 5.29
CA GLY A 336 8.36 -7.09 6.34
C GLY A 336 8.37 -8.45 5.71
N VAL A 337 9.47 -9.11 5.64
CA VAL A 337 9.67 -10.53 5.86
C VAL A 337 11.11 -10.95 5.64
N ILE A 338 11.61 -11.63 6.64
CA ILE A 338 12.43 -12.82 6.48
C ILE A 338 13.73 -12.54 5.75
N ARG A 339 14.72 -12.06 6.47
CA ARG A 339 16.14 -12.06 6.10
C ARG A 339 16.54 -11.19 4.89
N TRP A 340 15.74 -10.20 4.54
CA TRP A 340 16.15 -9.22 3.55
C TRP A 340 16.02 -7.82 4.16
N CYS A 341 17.11 -7.29 4.67
CA CYS A 341 17.19 -5.85 4.94
C CYS A 341 17.40 -5.17 3.58
N TYR A 342 16.42 -4.40 3.12
CA TYR A 342 16.67 -3.43 2.07
C TYR A 342 17.18 -2.15 2.75
N LYS A 343 18.38 -1.77 2.42
CA LYS A 343 18.84 -0.40 2.56
C LYS A 343 18.53 0.25 1.21
N LEU A 344 17.61 1.20 1.19
CA LEU A 344 17.42 2.10 0.06
C LEU A 344 18.61 3.07 -0.01
#